data_218b6f116d699208787761003cd25217
#
_entry.id   218b6f116d699208787761003cd25217
#
_cell.length_a   1.000
_cell.length_b   1.000
_cell.length_c   1.000
_cell.angle_alpha   90.00
_cell.angle_beta   90.00
_cell.angle_gamma   90.00
#
_symmetry.space_group_name_H-M   'P 1'
#
loop_
_entity.id
_entity.type
_entity.pdbx_description
1 polymer ?
#
loop_
_entity_poly.entity_id
_entity_poly.type
_entity_poly.pdbx_seq_one_letter_code
_entity_poly.pdbx_strand_id
1 'polypeptide(L)'
;MSSIVVCSFYTDDEYYRNEAKALKADLDKIGVEYVLEEIAKKPGQDWADMCRQKVPFLQSVCERFPNKKVFWIDVDCRLLSLPDFVRNSSADIIGFQRGFGSSLTIGYHNRTRFWEPCFWGVGTSENARKMIADAAALEAQSELKATDDYFFEDGWRQNADSLTFQVIPSVAVVGKGDPSLK
;
A
#
# COMPACT_ATOMS: atom_id res chain seq x y z
N MET A 1 -7.85 21.64 4.00
CA MET A 1 -7.11 20.48 4.56
C MET A 1 -7.05 19.40 3.50
N SER A 2 -5.94 18.69 3.37
CA SER A 2 -5.83 17.57 2.41
C SER A 2 -6.87 16.50 2.73
N SER A 3 -7.60 16.02 1.71
CA SER A 3 -8.52 14.88 1.83
C SER A 3 -7.78 13.53 1.72
N ILE A 4 -6.45 13.56 1.69
CA ILE A 4 -5.58 12.42 1.45
C ILE A 4 -4.49 12.38 2.51
N VAL A 5 -4.18 11.17 2.96
CA VAL A 5 -2.98 10.83 3.74
C VAL A 5 -2.22 9.74 2.99
N VAL A 6 -0.92 9.90 2.81
CA VAL A 6 -0.04 8.85 2.30
C VAL A 6 0.67 8.20 3.48
N CYS A 7 0.74 6.89 3.52
CA CYS A 7 1.41 6.19 4.60
C CYS A 7 2.42 5.15 4.11
N SER A 8 3.43 4.95 4.90
CA SER A 8 4.42 3.89 4.77
C SER A 8 5.06 3.60 6.13
N PHE A 9 5.68 2.46 6.25
CA PHE A 9 6.64 2.20 7.31
C PHE A 9 7.96 1.68 6.71
N TYR A 10 9.01 1.69 7.51
CA TYR A 10 10.33 1.19 7.13
C TYR A 10 11.05 0.61 8.33
N THR A 11 11.99 -0.27 8.07
CA THR A 11 12.84 -0.86 9.09
C THR A 11 14.03 0.03 9.42
N ASP A 12 14.65 -0.20 10.58
CA ASP A 12 15.73 0.61 11.16
C ASP A 12 17.11 0.43 10.50
N ASP A 13 17.17 -0.23 9.33
CA ASP A 13 18.40 -0.33 8.54
C ASP A 13 18.68 0.94 7.72
N GLU A 14 19.94 1.14 7.37
CA GLU A 14 20.39 2.36 6.69
C GLU A 14 19.74 2.53 5.31
N TYR A 15 19.54 1.45 4.57
CA TYR A 15 18.93 1.51 3.24
C TYR A 15 17.53 2.09 3.32
N TYR A 16 16.65 1.51 4.13
CA TYR A 16 15.26 1.95 4.22
C TYR A 16 15.11 3.32 4.91
N ARG A 17 16.00 3.67 5.83
CA ARG A 17 16.06 5.05 6.37
C ARG A 17 16.38 6.09 5.29
N ASN A 18 17.25 5.77 4.34
CA ASN A 18 17.59 6.67 3.24
C ASN A 18 16.44 6.77 2.23
N GLU A 19 15.77 5.66 1.90
CA GLU A 19 14.59 5.66 1.05
C GLU A 19 13.42 6.44 1.71
N ALA A 20 13.22 6.30 3.01
CA ALA A 20 12.22 7.07 3.76
C ALA A 20 12.46 8.58 3.69
N LYS A 21 13.74 9.02 3.77
CA LYS A 21 14.08 10.45 3.59
C LYS A 21 13.75 10.94 2.18
N ALA A 22 14.03 10.11 1.16
CA ALA A 22 13.75 10.45 -0.23
C ALA A 22 12.23 10.53 -0.48
N LEU A 23 11.46 9.54 0.00
CA LEU A 23 10.00 9.55 -0.07
C LEU A 23 9.41 10.76 0.66
N LYS A 24 9.91 11.06 1.87
CA LYS A 24 9.48 12.25 2.62
C LYS A 24 9.65 13.53 1.81
N ALA A 25 10.78 13.69 1.12
CA ALA A 25 11.02 14.85 0.28
C ALA A 25 10.02 14.97 -0.88
N ASP A 26 9.61 13.84 -1.48
CA ASP A 26 8.57 13.83 -2.51
C ASP A 26 7.21 14.24 -1.94
N LEU A 27 6.85 13.71 -0.78
CA LEU A 27 5.57 14.02 -0.11
C LEU A 27 5.49 15.51 0.29
N ASP A 28 6.58 16.06 0.84
CA ASP A 28 6.70 17.48 1.16
C ASP A 28 6.55 18.35 -0.10
N LYS A 29 7.20 17.96 -1.21
CA LYS A 29 7.12 18.67 -2.49
C LYS A 29 5.70 18.66 -3.08
N ILE A 30 4.99 17.56 -2.96
CA ILE A 30 3.61 17.41 -3.44
C ILE A 30 2.61 18.12 -2.52
N GLY A 31 3.00 18.38 -1.27
CA GLY A 31 2.17 19.04 -0.27
C GLY A 31 1.02 18.14 0.22
N VAL A 32 1.28 16.85 0.37
CA VAL A 32 0.31 15.87 0.89
C VAL A 32 0.65 15.53 2.34
N GLU A 33 -0.38 15.30 3.15
CA GLU A 33 -0.20 14.81 4.52
C GLU A 33 0.26 13.35 4.51
N TYR A 34 1.14 12.98 5.44
CA TYR A 34 1.68 11.62 5.46
C TYR A 34 1.95 11.09 6.87
N VAL A 35 2.06 9.76 6.93
CA VAL A 35 2.49 8.98 8.09
C VAL A 35 3.64 8.07 7.64
N LEU A 36 4.86 8.38 8.07
CA LEU A 36 6.04 7.55 7.84
C LEU A 36 6.59 7.09 9.20
N GLU A 37 6.58 5.79 9.46
CA GLU A 37 6.94 5.23 10.76
C GLU A 37 8.13 4.26 10.64
N GLU A 38 9.13 4.44 11.50
CA GLU A 38 10.20 3.47 11.66
C GLU A 38 9.72 2.36 12.60
N ILE A 39 9.81 1.12 12.14
CA ILE A 39 9.43 -0.05 12.94
C ILE A 39 10.64 -0.98 13.12
N ALA A 40 10.81 -1.48 14.34
CA ALA A 40 11.88 -2.41 14.63
C ALA A 40 11.58 -3.80 14.08
N LYS A 41 12.52 -4.37 13.34
CA LYS A 41 12.45 -5.76 12.92
C LYS A 41 12.75 -6.67 14.11
N LYS A 42 11.82 -7.57 14.44
CA LYS A 42 12.02 -8.54 15.53
C LYS A 42 13.02 -9.63 15.11
N PRO A 43 13.81 -10.18 16.06
CA PRO A 43 14.67 -11.31 15.75
C PRO A 43 13.89 -12.46 15.10
N GLY A 44 14.44 -13.02 14.01
CA GLY A 44 13.84 -14.13 13.28
C GLY A 44 12.79 -13.75 12.24
N GLN A 45 12.34 -12.50 12.19
CA GLN A 45 11.47 -12.04 11.10
C GLN A 45 12.27 -11.93 9.80
N ASP A 46 11.67 -12.39 8.71
CA ASP A 46 12.21 -12.19 7.37
C ASP A 46 11.47 -11.06 6.61
N TRP A 47 11.78 -10.92 5.33
CA TRP A 47 11.15 -9.92 4.48
C TRP A 47 9.63 -10.12 4.35
N ALA A 48 9.17 -11.37 4.23
CA ALA A 48 7.74 -11.65 4.11
C ALA A 48 6.97 -11.28 5.39
N ASP A 49 7.59 -11.53 6.56
CA ASP A 49 7.00 -11.14 7.85
C ASP A 49 6.85 -9.62 7.96
N MET A 50 7.78 -8.86 7.39
CA MET A 50 7.68 -7.40 7.33
C MET A 50 6.59 -6.96 6.34
N CYS A 51 6.52 -7.58 5.16
CA CYS A 51 5.46 -7.29 4.18
C CYS A 51 4.07 -7.53 4.77
N ARG A 52 3.86 -8.59 5.53
CA ARG A 52 2.57 -8.88 6.18
C ARG A 52 2.05 -7.73 7.04
N GLN A 53 2.93 -6.94 7.65
CA GLN A 53 2.53 -5.82 8.50
C GLN A 53 1.89 -4.64 7.73
N LYS A 54 2.01 -4.60 6.39
CA LYS A 54 1.48 -3.49 5.59
C LYS A 54 -0.04 -3.34 5.72
N VAL A 55 -0.78 -4.46 5.62
CA VAL A 55 -2.25 -4.41 5.67
C VAL A 55 -2.76 -3.95 7.04
N PRO A 56 -2.35 -4.53 8.20
CA PRO A 56 -2.75 -4.02 9.50
C PRO A 56 -2.25 -2.59 9.77
N PHE A 57 -1.08 -2.21 9.28
CA PHE A 57 -0.61 -0.82 9.37
C PHE A 57 -1.52 0.13 8.60
N LEU A 58 -1.85 -0.20 7.35
CA LEU A 58 -2.78 0.58 6.52
C LEU A 58 -4.16 0.71 7.20
N GLN A 59 -4.68 -0.37 7.79
CA GLN A 59 -5.91 -0.32 8.59
C GLN A 59 -5.78 0.67 9.74
N SER A 60 -4.72 0.62 10.53
CA SER A 60 -4.51 1.52 11.67
C SER A 60 -4.48 2.99 11.25
N VAL A 61 -3.86 3.30 10.10
CA VAL A 61 -3.87 4.67 9.56
C VAL A 61 -5.27 5.06 9.08
N CYS A 62 -6.02 4.14 8.49
CA CYS A 62 -7.42 4.37 8.13
C CYS A 62 -8.28 4.73 9.34
N GLU A 63 -8.07 4.08 10.48
CA GLU A 63 -8.76 4.36 11.75
C GLU A 63 -8.38 5.73 12.33
N ARG A 64 -7.10 6.11 12.23
CA ARG A 64 -6.59 7.43 12.66
C ARG A 64 -7.13 8.57 11.79
N PHE A 65 -7.47 8.31 10.53
CA PHE A 65 -7.95 9.28 9.56
C PHE A 65 -9.26 8.86 8.90
N PRO A 66 -10.37 8.74 9.66
CA PRO A 66 -11.61 8.16 9.15
C PRO A 66 -12.24 8.94 7.99
N ASN A 67 -11.98 10.24 7.91
CA ASN A 67 -12.55 11.14 6.89
C ASN A 67 -11.57 11.45 5.74
N LYS A 68 -10.46 10.73 5.63
CA LYS A 68 -9.47 10.93 4.55
C LYS A 68 -9.23 9.64 3.79
N LYS A 69 -8.99 9.75 2.50
CA LYS A 69 -8.43 8.63 1.72
C LYS A 69 -7.02 8.35 2.20
N VAL A 70 -6.69 7.09 2.41
CA VAL A 70 -5.37 6.67 2.86
C VAL A 70 -4.71 5.89 1.75
N PHE A 71 -3.51 6.32 1.35
CA PHE A 71 -2.70 5.65 0.35
C PHE A 71 -1.48 5.02 0.99
N TRP A 72 -1.32 3.71 0.81
CA TRP A 72 -0.07 3.03 1.04
C TRP A 72 0.90 3.29 -0.11
N ILE A 73 2.17 3.50 0.19
CA ILE A 73 3.27 3.46 -0.78
C ILE A 73 4.44 2.69 -0.18
N ASP A 74 5.08 1.80 -0.96
CA ASP A 74 6.32 1.17 -0.51
C ASP A 74 7.40 2.23 -0.33
N VAL A 75 8.15 2.16 0.77
CA VAL A 75 9.10 3.20 1.15
C VAL A 75 10.24 3.39 0.14
N ASP A 76 10.59 2.32 -0.60
CA ASP A 76 11.57 2.33 -1.69
C ASP A 76 10.97 2.77 -3.05
N CYS A 77 9.73 3.23 -3.04
CA CYS A 77 9.09 3.87 -4.17
C CYS A 77 9.16 5.41 -4.03
N ARG A 78 9.06 6.09 -5.17
CA ARG A 78 9.03 7.55 -5.26
C ARG A 78 7.64 7.99 -5.68
N LEU A 79 7.02 8.90 -4.92
CA LEU A 79 5.76 9.51 -5.32
C LEU A 79 6.05 10.69 -6.25
N LEU A 80 5.81 10.50 -7.55
CA LEU A 80 6.15 11.48 -8.59
C LEU A 80 5.07 12.56 -8.71
N SER A 81 3.80 12.17 -8.60
CA SER A 81 2.66 13.09 -8.65
C SER A 81 1.42 12.46 -8.03
N LEU A 82 0.42 13.29 -7.70
CA LEU A 82 -0.95 12.88 -7.39
C LEU A 82 -1.92 13.64 -8.31
N PRO A 83 -2.23 13.09 -9.49
CA PRO A 83 -3.15 13.72 -10.43
C PRO A 83 -4.55 13.93 -9.85
N ASP A 84 -5.28 14.88 -10.39
CA ASP A 84 -6.63 15.21 -9.90
C ASP A 84 -7.60 14.04 -9.96
N PHE A 85 -7.50 13.18 -10.96
CA PHE A 85 -8.35 11.98 -11.03
C PHE A 85 -8.08 10.99 -9.89
N VAL A 86 -6.87 10.94 -9.32
CA VAL A 86 -6.56 10.17 -8.11
C VAL A 86 -7.04 10.92 -6.86
N ARG A 87 -6.76 12.24 -6.80
CA ARG A 87 -7.16 13.07 -5.66
C ARG A 87 -8.67 13.09 -5.46
N ASN A 88 -9.41 13.22 -6.57
CA ASN A 88 -10.86 13.42 -6.58
C ASN A 88 -11.65 12.12 -6.74
N SER A 89 -10.98 10.98 -6.90
CA SER A 89 -11.66 9.68 -7.00
C SER A 89 -12.55 9.42 -5.78
N SER A 90 -13.77 8.97 -6.03
CA SER A 90 -14.69 8.45 -5.02
C SER A 90 -14.66 6.94 -4.89
N ALA A 91 -13.77 6.27 -5.62
CA ALA A 91 -13.66 4.82 -5.56
C ALA A 91 -13.21 4.34 -4.17
N ASP A 92 -13.68 3.16 -3.81
CA ASP A 92 -13.35 2.50 -2.56
C ASP A 92 -11.89 2.03 -2.55
N ILE A 93 -11.42 1.49 -3.68
CA ILE A 93 -10.05 1.04 -3.88
C ILE A 93 -9.47 1.71 -5.11
N ILE A 94 -8.24 2.21 -4.98
CA ILE A 94 -7.50 2.88 -6.04
C ILE A 94 -6.12 2.28 -6.12
N GLY A 95 -5.66 1.86 -7.29
CA GLY A 95 -4.35 1.24 -7.40
C GLY A 95 -3.94 0.92 -8.83
N PHE A 96 -2.75 0.36 -8.96
CA PHE A 96 -2.25 -0.12 -10.24
C PHE A 96 -2.68 -1.57 -10.47
N GLN A 97 -3.02 -1.88 -11.71
CA GLN A 97 -3.20 -3.25 -12.13
C GLN A 97 -1.85 -3.92 -12.33
N ARG A 98 -1.67 -5.08 -11.71
CA ARG A 98 -0.51 -5.93 -11.97
C ARG A 98 -0.67 -6.63 -13.32
N GLY A 99 0.40 -6.72 -14.08
CA GLY A 99 0.40 -7.45 -15.35
C GLY A 99 0.10 -8.94 -15.16
N PHE A 100 -0.74 -9.51 -16.01
CA PHE A 100 -1.17 -10.92 -15.93
C PHE A 100 -0.04 -11.95 -16.05
N GLY A 101 1.14 -11.56 -16.49
CA GLY A 101 2.29 -12.46 -16.65
C GLY A 101 3.27 -12.52 -15.48
N SER A 102 3.07 -11.74 -14.44
CA SER A 102 3.98 -11.76 -13.30
C SER A 102 3.58 -12.79 -12.26
N SER A 103 3.99 -14.04 -12.45
CA SER A 103 3.97 -15.04 -11.40
C SER A 103 5.20 -14.81 -10.51
N LEU A 104 4.99 -14.35 -9.29
CA LEU A 104 6.04 -14.33 -8.27
C LEU A 104 6.27 -15.75 -7.76
N THR A 105 7.30 -16.40 -8.26
CA THR A 105 7.85 -17.64 -7.73
C THR A 105 9.00 -17.32 -6.76
N ILE A 106 8.67 -16.85 -5.57
CA ILE A 106 9.70 -16.59 -4.55
C ILE A 106 9.47 -17.51 -3.32
N GLY A 107 9.04 -18.75 -3.55
CA GLY A 107 8.79 -19.69 -2.45
C GLY A 107 7.61 -19.35 -1.55
N TYR A 108 6.84 -18.34 -1.88
CA TYR A 108 5.61 -17.95 -1.18
C TYR A 108 4.38 -18.49 -1.87
N HIS A 109 3.25 -18.49 -1.17
CA HIS A 109 1.99 -18.94 -1.75
C HIS A 109 1.66 -18.14 -3.01
N ASN A 110 1.66 -18.84 -4.16
CA ASN A 110 1.62 -18.22 -5.47
C ASN A 110 0.22 -18.32 -6.09
N ARG A 111 -0.38 -17.17 -6.40
CA ARG A 111 -1.55 -17.07 -7.24
C ARG A 111 -1.53 -15.75 -8.00
N THR A 112 -2.25 -15.69 -9.10
CA THR A 112 -2.42 -14.45 -9.87
C THR A 112 -3.09 -13.39 -8.98
N ARG A 113 -2.51 -12.21 -8.96
CA ARG A 113 -3.01 -11.04 -8.24
C ARG A 113 -3.37 -9.93 -9.21
N PHE A 114 -4.42 -9.19 -8.88
CA PHE A 114 -4.87 -8.07 -9.68
C PHE A 114 -4.13 -6.78 -9.31
N TRP A 115 -3.93 -6.52 -8.03
CA TRP A 115 -3.36 -5.27 -7.54
C TRP A 115 -1.83 -5.32 -7.41
N GLU A 116 -1.17 -4.24 -7.87
CA GLU A 116 0.27 -4.05 -7.64
C GLU A 116 0.50 -3.57 -6.20
N PRO A 117 1.34 -4.23 -5.39
CA PRO A 117 1.44 -3.96 -3.95
C PRO A 117 2.17 -2.66 -3.59
N CYS A 118 2.85 -2.01 -4.53
CA CYS A 118 3.66 -0.84 -4.21
C CYS A 118 2.84 0.43 -3.91
N PHE A 119 1.55 0.47 -4.31
CA PHE A 119 0.70 1.64 -4.10
C PHE A 119 -0.79 1.26 -4.08
N TRP A 120 -1.43 1.49 -2.94
CA TRP A 120 -2.87 1.25 -2.75
C TRP A 120 -3.54 2.44 -2.10
N GLY A 121 -4.69 2.84 -2.63
CA GLY A 121 -5.57 3.82 -2.01
C GLY A 121 -6.85 3.17 -1.48
N VAL A 122 -7.20 3.52 -0.25
CA VAL A 122 -8.44 3.11 0.42
C VAL A 122 -9.33 4.34 0.62
N GLY A 123 -10.54 4.28 0.09
CA GLY A 123 -11.54 5.33 0.20
C GLY A 123 -12.06 5.53 1.61
N THR A 124 -13.01 6.46 1.75
CA THR A 124 -13.62 6.80 3.05
C THR A 124 -14.96 6.10 3.30
N SER A 125 -15.47 5.34 2.35
CA SER A 125 -16.72 4.63 2.48
C SER A 125 -16.64 3.52 3.53
N GLU A 126 -17.76 3.13 4.08
CA GLU A 126 -17.86 2.01 5.00
C GLU A 126 -17.37 0.70 4.35
N ASN A 127 -17.71 0.48 3.06
CA ASN A 127 -17.28 -0.69 2.31
C ASN A 127 -15.75 -0.75 2.15
N ALA A 128 -15.11 0.38 1.82
CA ALA A 128 -13.66 0.45 1.73
C ALA A 128 -12.97 0.13 3.07
N ARG A 129 -13.51 0.66 4.16
CA ARG A 129 -12.99 0.44 5.52
C ARG A 129 -13.21 -0.98 6.00
N LYS A 130 -14.37 -1.56 5.68
CA LYS A 130 -14.65 -2.97 5.94
C LYS A 130 -13.67 -3.87 5.20
N MET A 131 -13.44 -3.63 3.91
CA MET A 131 -12.51 -4.43 3.11
C MET A 131 -11.11 -4.49 3.72
N ILE A 132 -10.55 -3.33 4.13
CA ILE A 132 -9.20 -3.32 4.71
C ILE A 132 -9.17 -4.00 6.09
N ALA A 133 -10.24 -3.90 6.88
CA ALA A 133 -10.37 -4.60 8.14
C ALA A 133 -10.45 -6.13 7.95
N ASP A 134 -11.23 -6.58 6.96
CA ASP A 134 -11.31 -8.00 6.60
C ASP A 134 -9.94 -8.53 6.13
N ALA A 135 -9.22 -7.77 5.29
CA ALA A 135 -7.88 -8.14 4.84
C ALA A 135 -6.89 -8.28 6.01
N ALA A 136 -6.93 -7.37 6.97
CA ALA A 136 -6.10 -7.43 8.16
C ALA A 136 -6.48 -8.60 9.08
N ALA A 137 -7.77 -8.90 9.21
CA ALA A 137 -8.25 -10.06 9.96
C ALA A 137 -7.82 -11.39 9.32
N LEU A 138 -7.86 -11.49 7.99
CA LEU A 138 -7.34 -12.65 7.24
C LEU A 138 -5.84 -12.84 7.46
N GLU A 139 -5.08 -11.76 7.43
CA GLU A 139 -3.64 -11.79 7.72
C GLU A 139 -3.37 -12.30 9.13
N ALA A 140 -4.04 -11.74 10.14
CA ALA A 140 -3.83 -12.08 11.54
C ALA A 140 -4.18 -13.53 11.88
N GLN A 141 -5.14 -14.13 11.15
CA GLN A 141 -5.59 -15.51 11.36
C GLN A 141 -4.82 -16.54 10.54
N SER A 142 -4.00 -16.10 9.59
CA SER A 142 -3.34 -16.99 8.62
C SER A 142 -1.94 -17.40 9.08
N GLU A 143 -1.68 -18.70 9.05
CA GLU A 143 -0.35 -19.28 9.18
C GLU A 143 0.41 -19.38 7.83
N LEU A 144 -0.22 -18.95 6.74
CA LEU A 144 0.39 -19.03 5.42
C LEU A 144 1.61 -18.10 5.33
N LYS A 145 2.70 -18.62 4.78
CA LYS A 145 3.85 -17.81 4.36
C LYS A 145 3.50 -17.07 3.07
N ALA A 146 2.85 -15.92 3.22
CA ALA A 146 2.41 -15.07 2.11
C ALA A 146 2.71 -13.60 2.42
N THR A 147 2.75 -12.77 1.40
CA THR A 147 2.98 -11.33 1.50
C THR A 147 1.67 -10.55 1.61
N ASP A 148 1.78 -9.26 1.88
CA ASP A 148 0.69 -8.30 2.00
C ASP A 148 -0.31 -8.34 0.85
N ASP A 149 0.19 -8.43 -0.38
CA ASP A 149 -0.64 -8.46 -1.58
C ASP A 149 -1.57 -9.68 -1.64
N TYR A 150 -1.20 -10.79 -1.01
CA TYR A 150 -2.08 -11.95 -0.88
C TYR A 150 -3.32 -11.63 -0.03
N PHE A 151 -3.12 -11.04 1.15
CA PHE A 151 -4.20 -10.75 2.08
C PHE A 151 -5.05 -9.56 1.63
N PHE A 152 -4.44 -8.53 1.06
CA PHE A 152 -5.16 -7.42 0.45
C PHE A 152 -6.08 -7.91 -0.68
N GLU A 153 -5.56 -8.77 -1.56
CA GLU A 153 -6.33 -9.36 -2.65
C GLU A 153 -7.48 -10.22 -2.16
N ASP A 154 -7.29 -11.01 -1.09
CA ASP A 154 -8.35 -11.82 -0.49
C ASP A 154 -9.44 -10.96 0.14
N GLY A 155 -9.07 -9.93 0.88
CA GLY A 155 -10.02 -8.97 1.41
C GLY A 155 -10.82 -8.28 0.31
N TRP A 156 -10.15 -7.87 -0.78
CA TRP A 156 -10.81 -7.30 -1.94
C TRP A 156 -11.78 -8.28 -2.60
N ARG A 157 -11.38 -9.53 -2.85
CA ARG A 157 -12.22 -10.55 -3.49
C ARG A 157 -13.47 -10.87 -2.68
N GLN A 158 -13.35 -10.95 -1.36
CA GLN A 158 -14.49 -11.22 -0.47
C GLN A 158 -15.51 -10.09 -0.44
N ASN A 159 -15.11 -8.86 -0.76
CA ASN A 159 -15.97 -7.68 -0.74
C ASN A 159 -16.24 -7.11 -2.14
N ALA A 160 -15.80 -7.76 -3.22
CA ALA A 160 -15.76 -7.20 -4.57
C ALA A 160 -17.15 -6.72 -5.07
N ASP A 161 -18.22 -7.43 -4.73
CA ASP A 161 -19.59 -7.11 -5.14
C ASP A 161 -20.11 -5.78 -4.56
N SER A 162 -19.51 -5.31 -3.47
CA SER A 162 -19.89 -4.08 -2.77
C SER A 162 -18.91 -2.92 -2.97
N LEU A 163 -17.80 -3.15 -3.68
CA LEU A 163 -16.73 -2.19 -3.86
C LEU A 163 -16.73 -1.56 -5.24
N THR A 164 -16.47 -0.26 -5.26
CA THR A 164 -16.03 0.44 -6.46
C THR A 164 -14.52 0.54 -6.49
N PHE A 165 -13.91 0.46 -7.68
CA PHE A 165 -12.46 0.58 -7.79
C PHE A 165 -12.04 1.39 -9.00
N GLN A 166 -10.88 2.03 -8.88
CA GLN A 166 -10.24 2.78 -9.94
C GLN A 166 -8.84 2.26 -10.19
N VAL A 167 -8.59 1.83 -11.41
CA VAL A 167 -7.24 1.50 -11.87
C VAL A 167 -6.53 2.78 -12.27
N ILE A 168 -5.31 2.98 -11.76
CA ILE A 168 -4.44 4.07 -12.15
C ILE A 168 -3.68 3.63 -13.41
N PRO A 169 -3.81 4.33 -14.53
CA PRO A 169 -2.95 4.09 -15.69
C PRO A 169 -1.50 4.43 -15.29
N SER A 170 -0.56 3.63 -15.74
CA SER A 170 0.87 3.73 -15.38
C SER A 170 1.54 4.99 -15.93
N VAL A 171 1.03 6.17 -15.57
CA VAL A 171 1.60 7.43 -16.02
C VAL A 171 2.02 8.26 -14.83
N ALA A 172 3.31 8.24 -14.52
CA ALA A 172 4.00 9.22 -13.69
C ALA A 172 3.40 9.48 -12.29
N VAL A 173 2.78 8.48 -11.64
CA VAL A 173 2.31 8.60 -10.25
C VAL A 173 3.37 8.05 -9.30
N VAL A 174 3.83 6.82 -9.56
CA VAL A 174 4.82 6.13 -8.72
C VAL A 174 5.99 5.66 -9.57
N GLY A 175 7.20 5.96 -9.13
CA GLY A 175 8.44 5.38 -9.65
C GLY A 175 9.04 4.42 -8.63
N LYS A 176 9.59 3.28 -9.05
CA LYS A 176 10.51 2.53 -8.19
C LYS A 176 11.84 3.27 -8.13
N GLY A 177 12.53 3.15 -7.02
CA GLY A 177 13.90 3.63 -6.86
C GLY A 177 14.86 2.88 -7.79
N ASP A 178 14.68 3.04 -9.09
CA ASP A 178 15.55 2.49 -10.11
C ASP A 178 16.87 3.26 -10.07
N PRO A 179 18.02 2.58 -9.89
CA PRO A 179 19.33 3.21 -10.00
C PRO A 179 19.55 3.96 -11.32
N SER A 180 18.82 3.60 -12.39
CA SER A 180 18.84 4.32 -13.67
C SER A 180 18.02 5.62 -13.65
N LEU A 181 17.21 5.85 -12.64
CA LEU A 181 16.45 7.09 -12.42
C LEU A 181 17.15 8.04 -11.46
N LYS A 182 18.39 7.71 -11.07
CA LYS A 182 19.27 8.57 -10.26
C LYS A 182 20.07 9.51 -11.12
#